data_3b52283bcb0a9826847c8b27f5f62925
#
_entry.id   3b52283bcb0a9826847c8b27f5f62925
#
_cell.length_a   1.000
_cell.length_b   1.000
_cell.length_c   1.000
_cell.angle_alpha   90.00
_cell.angle_beta   90.00
_cell.angle_gamma   90.00
#
_symmetry.space_group_name_H-M   'P 1'
#
loop_
_entity.id
_entity.type
_entity.pdbx_description
1 polymer ?
#
loop_
_entity_poly.entity_id
_entity_poly.type
_entity_poly.pdbx_seq_one_letter_code
_entity_poly.pdbx_strand_id
1 'polypeptide(L)'
;MTTTRVILSIPALTLAAAEDIANRFENDFRIEPLAVTINETDEAKNLWETVAYFANETEAHEAQQLLQLSSGLISTIPDTDWVRHSLEALVPVVAGKFYLHGSHDRGRRRSGGVPLEIDASTAFGTGHHGTTAGCLLALDSILKRRKPKCILDLGCGTGVLAIAAAQATKRKTLATDIDPEAVRVTQLNAALNGVGPLIKALTAPGLKHSRISNGAPYDLIFANILARPLISLAQGLKSILAPGGNLILSGLTRDQVRWVLAAYRNRGLVCSQTLLMGNWATLILTAKEKRPKHFRVGRLVSNAVGKGWERD
;
A
#
# COMPACT_ATOMS: atom_id res chain seq x y z
N MET A 1 -29.01 5.35 9.83
CA MET A 1 -29.27 4.01 9.32
C MET A 1 -28.03 3.20 9.65
N THR A 2 -28.15 2.22 10.51
CA THR A 2 -27.05 1.30 10.88
C THR A 2 -26.75 0.44 9.65
N THR A 3 -25.61 0.64 9.05
CA THR A 3 -25.15 -0.18 7.93
C THR A 3 -24.84 -1.57 8.47
N THR A 4 -25.55 -2.58 8.00
CA THR A 4 -25.35 -3.99 8.36
C THR A 4 -24.42 -4.59 7.32
N ARG A 5 -23.37 -5.26 7.73
CA ARG A 5 -22.49 -6.01 6.81
C ARG A 5 -22.82 -7.49 6.84
N VAL A 6 -22.64 -8.14 5.72
CA VAL A 6 -22.83 -9.58 5.58
C VAL A 6 -21.48 -10.26 5.53
N ILE A 7 -21.31 -11.31 6.30
CA ILE A 7 -20.12 -12.14 6.29
C ILE A 7 -20.44 -13.55 5.81
N LEU A 8 -19.51 -14.10 5.06
CA LEU A 8 -19.43 -15.52 4.74
C LEU A 8 -18.21 -16.10 5.45
N SER A 9 -18.43 -16.84 6.53
CA SER A 9 -17.38 -17.50 7.33
C SER A 9 -17.26 -18.96 6.94
N ILE A 10 -16.03 -19.44 6.73
CA ILE A 10 -15.72 -20.84 6.41
C ILE A 10 -14.82 -21.39 7.53
N PRO A 11 -15.41 -22.03 8.55
CA PRO A 11 -14.71 -22.45 9.76
C PRO A 11 -13.94 -23.77 9.62
N ALA A 12 -13.12 -24.05 10.64
CA ALA A 12 -12.45 -25.33 10.88
C ALA A 12 -11.49 -25.81 9.79
N LEU A 13 -10.74 -24.88 9.22
CA LEU A 13 -9.74 -25.14 8.19
C LEU A 13 -8.32 -25.19 8.77
N THR A 14 -7.42 -25.89 8.07
CA THR A 14 -5.98 -25.66 8.25
C THR A 14 -5.59 -24.31 7.67
N LEU A 15 -4.49 -23.72 8.12
CA LEU A 15 -3.98 -22.44 7.57
C LEU A 15 -3.86 -22.49 6.04
N ALA A 16 -3.28 -23.57 5.49
CA ALA A 16 -3.13 -23.71 4.04
C ALA A 16 -4.46 -23.75 3.28
N ALA A 17 -5.49 -24.40 3.86
CA ALA A 17 -6.83 -24.42 3.27
C ALA A 17 -7.53 -23.07 3.38
N ALA A 18 -7.33 -22.34 4.50
CA ALA A 18 -7.86 -21.00 4.68
C ALA A 18 -7.22 -20.01 3.70
N GLU A 19 -5.91 -20.10 3.47
CA GLU A 19 -5.17 -19.31 2.47
C GLU A 19 -5.65 -19.62 1.04
N ASP A 20 -5.88 -20.89 0.70
CA ASP A 20 -6.41 -21.28 -0.62
C ASP A 20 -7.79 -20.66 -0.89
N ILE A 21 -8.68 -20.72 0.09
CA ILE A 21 -10.02 -20.10 -0.02
C ILE A 21 -9.92 -18.58 -0.14
N ALA A 22 -9.09 -17.92 0.67
CA ALA A 22 -8.89 -16.48 0.56
C ALA A 22 -8.37 -16.09 -0.84
N ASN A 23 -7.40 -16.84 -1.36
CA ASN A 23 -6.88 -16.64 -2.71
C ASN A 23 -7.96 -16.82 -3.79
N ARG A 24 -8.90 -17.75 -3.61
CA ARG A 24 -10.02 -17.95 -4.55
C ARG A 24 -10.97 -16.75 -4.55
N PHE A 25 -11.27 -16.16 -3.41
CA PHE A 25 -12.03 -14.91 -3.33
C PHE A 25 -11.32 -13.75 -4.04
N GLU A 26 -10.00 -13.63 -3.87
CA GLU A 26 -9.22 -12.56 -4.47
C GLU A 26 -8.99 -12.70 -5.97
N ASN A 27 -8.97 -13.94 -6.48
CA ASN A 27 -8.64 -14.23 -7.88
C ASN A 27 -9.87 -14.44 -8.78
N ASP A 28 -11.06 -14.71 -8.24
CA ASP A 28 -12.27 -14.83 -9.04
C ASP A 28 -12.91 -13.44 -9.28
N PHE A 29 -12.86 -12.99 -10.53
CA PHE A 29 -13.35 -11.68 -10.96
C PHE A 29 -14.86 -11.52 -11.01
N ARG A 30 -15.60 -12.59 -10.74
CA ARG A 30 -17.05 -12.56 -10.61
C ARG A 30 -17.50 -12.24 -9.19
N ILE A 31 -16.55 -12.23 -8.26
CA ILE A 31 -16.78 -12.02 -6.83
C ILE A 31 -15.98 -10.79 -6.40
N GLU A 32 -16.64 -9.81 -5.79
CA GLU A 32 -16.01 -8.58 -5.29
C GLU A 32 -16.29 -8.44 -3.79
N PRO A 33 -15.63 -9.20 -2.92
CA PRO A 33 -15.78 -9.01 -1.48
C PRO A 33 -15.20 -7.66 -1.07
N LEU A 34 -15.81 -7.02 -0.08
CA LEU A 34 -15.30 -5.79 0.52
C LEU A 34 -13.95 -6.02 1.21
N ALA A 35 -13.79 -7.19 1.83
CA ALA A 35 -12.55 -7.66 2.44
C ALA A 35 -12.58 -9.18 2.59
N VAL A 36 -11.38 -9.79 2.69
CA VAL A 36 -11.21 -11.19 3.09
C VAL A 36 -10.19 -11.24 4.21
N THR A 37 -10.50 -11.98 5.28
CA THR A 37 -9.60 -12.17 6.42
C THR A 37 -9.42 -13.66 6.71
N ILE A 38 -8.27 -14.02 7.27
CA ILE A 38 -7.97 -15.35 7.78
C ILE A 38 -7.70 -15.18 9.27
N ASN A 39 -8.46 -15.89 10.09
CA ASN A 39 -8.38 -15.81 11.54
C ASN A 39 -8.06 -17.20 12.13
N GLU A 40 -7.21 -17.24 13.13
CA GLU A 40 -6.99 -18.44 13.92
C GLU A 40 -8.11 -18.54 14.96
N THR A 41 -8.89 -19.61 14.91
CA THR A 41 -10.06 -19.82 15.80
C THR A 41 -9.75 -20.69 17.00
N ASP A 42 -8.76 -21.58 16.92
CA ASP A 42 -8.30 -22.44 18.01
C ASP A 42 -6.81 -22.73 17.85
N GLU A 43 -5.96 -22.04 18.63
CA GLU A 43 -4.50 -22.18 18.60
C GLU A 43 -4.06 -23.60 18.99
N ALA A 44 -4.75 -24.23 19.97
CA ALA A 44 -4.39 -25.56 20.44
C ALA A 44 -4.64 -26.65 19.38
N LYS A 45 -5.60 -26.44 18.51
CA LYS A 45 -5.96 -27.36 17.42
C LYS A 45 -5.47 -26.90 16.06
N ASN A 46 -4.82 -25.73 15.97
CA ASN A 46 -4.38 -25.12 14.73
C ASN A 46 -5.54 -24.99 13.71
N LEU A 47 -6.71 -24.52 14.21
CA LEU A 47 -7.89 -24.34 13.38
C LEU A 47 -8.00 -22.89 12.94
N TRP A 48 -8.36 -22.72 11.67
CA TRP A 48 -8.44 -21.42 10.99
C TRP A 48 -9.81 -21.25 10.36
N GLU A 49 -10.21 -20.00 10.18
CA GLU A 49 -11.37 -19.64 9.37
C GLU A 49 -10.98 -18.62 8.30
N THR A 50 -11.68 -18.66 7.18
CA THR A 50 -11.66 -17.57 6.19
C THR A 50 -12.98 -16.84 6.26
N VAL A 51 -12.95 -15.53 6.42
CA VAL A 51 -14.13 -14.66 6.48
C VAL A 51 -14.07 -13.66 5.34
N ALA A 52 -15.09 -13.69 4.48
CA ALA A 52 -15.28 -12.72 3.41
C ALA A 52 -16.45 -11.79 3.75
N TYR A 53 -16.28 -10.50 3.51
CA TYR A 53 -17.23 -9.44 3.81
C TYR A 53 -17.90 -8.95 2.53
N PHE A 54 -19.22 -8.77 2.56
CA PHE A 54 -20.01 -8.33 1.42
C PHE A 54 -20.93 -7.16 1.79
N ALA A 55 -21.34 -6.41 0.78
CA ALA A 55 -22.26 -5.30 0.95
C ALA A 55 -23.68 -5.77 1.27
N ASN A 56 -24.08 -6.95 0.77
CA ASN A 56 -25.41 -7.54 0.96
C ASN A 56 -25.39 -9.06 0.89
N GLU A 57 -26.51 -9.68 1.31
CA GLU A 57 -26.66 -11.14 1.34
C GLU A 57 -26.62 -11.80 -0.04
N THR A 58 -27.10 -11.09 -1.06
CA THR A 58 -27.11 -11.64 -2.45
C THR A 58 -25.70 -11.89 -2.94
N GLU A 59 -24.79 -10.94 -2.76
CA GLU A 59 -23.38 -11.07 -3.13
C GLU A 59 -22.69 -12.22 -2.35
N ALA A 60 -23.00 -12.35 -1.05
CA ALA A 60 -22.46 -13.43 -0.22
C ALA A 60 -22.92 -14.81 -0.69
N HIS A 61 -24.21 -14.96 -1.02
CA HIS A 61 -24.77 -16.20 -1.55
C HIS A 61 -24.21 -16.56 -2.93
N GLU A 62 -24.10 -15.57 -3.82
CA GLU A 62 -23.49 -15.78 -5.14
C GLU A 62 -22.03 -16.25 -5.02
N ALA A 63 -21.26 -15.61 -4.14
CA ALA A 63 -19.88 -15.99 -3.86
C ALA A 63 -19.78 -17.42 -3.30
N GLN A 64 -20.66 -17.76 -2.35
CA GLN A 64 -20.72 -19.11 -1.77
C GLN A 64 -20.99 -20.18 -2.83
N GLN A 65 -21.91 -19.91 -3.74
CA GLN A 65 -22.25 -20.83 -4.84
C GLN A 65 -21.11 -20.95 -5.86
N LEU A 66 -20.58 -19.81 -6.32
CA LEU A 66 -19.49 -19.78 -7.31
C LEU A 66 -18.23 -20.51 -6.84
N LEU A 67 -17.90 -20.36 -5.56
CA LEU A 67 -16.73 -21.01 -4.96
C LEU A 67 -17.05 -22.41 -4.38
N GLN A 68 -18.30 -22.88 -4.47
CA GLN A 68 -18.75 -24.19 -3.94
C GLN A 68 -18.41 -24.39 -2.45
N LEU A 69 -18.61 -23.34 -1.64
CA LEU A 69 -18.28 -23.34 -0.22
C LEU A 69 -19.47 -23.83 0.62
N SER A 70 -19.79 -25.10 0.54
CA SER A 70 -20.96 -25.72 1.21
C SER A 70 -20.93 -25.64 2.74
N SER A 71 -19.74 -25.51 3.35
CA SER A 71 -19.55 -25.33 4.80
C SER A 71 -19.60 -23.87 5.25
N GLY A 72 -19.74 -22.92 4.33
CA GLY A 72 -19.77 -21.51 4.64
C GLY A 72 -21.06 -21.10 5.35
N LEU A 73 -20.92 -20.29 6.40
CA LEU A 73 -22.03 -19.71 7.17
C LEU A 73 -22.16 -18.24 6.81
N ILE A 74 -23.34 -17.86 6.32
CA ILE A 74 -23.67 -16.43 6.08
C ILE A 74 -24.38 -15.89 7.30
N SER A 75 -23.89 -14.73 7.80
CA SER A 75 -24.50 -14.03 8.91
C SER A 75 -24.35 -12.52 8.75
N THR A 76 -25.18 -11.77 9.46
CA THR A 76 -25.15 -10.30 9.47
C THR A 76 -24.50 -9.81 10.75
N ILE A 77 -23.60 -8.83 10.64
CA ILE A 77 -22.93 -8.22 11.79
C ILE A 77 -23.33 -6.75 11.88
N PRO A 78 -23.75 -6.26 13.08
CA PRO A 78 -23.86 -4.83 13.33
C PRO A 78 -22.48 -4.17 13.24
N ASP A 79 -22.41 -3.02 12.60
CA ASP A 79 -21.15 -2.31 12.27
C ASP A 79 -20.32 -1.89 13.50
N THR A 80 -20.89 -1.90 14.70
CA THR A 80 -20.27 -1.36 15.92
C THR A 80 -19.44 -2.35 16.72
N ASP A 81 -19.73 -3.64 16.70
CA ASP A 81 -19.05 -4.63 17.57
C ASP A 81 -17.79 -5.23 16.93
N TRP A 82 -17.76 -5.31 15.62
CA TRP A 82 -16.64 -5.91 14.88
C TRP A 82 -15.35 -5.09 15.00
N VAL A 83 -15.47 -3.77 14.94
CA VAL A 83 -14.32 -2.84 15.08
C VAL A 83 -13.65 -3.02 16.45
N ARG A 84 -14.41 -3.22 17.50
CA ARG A 84 -13.91 -3.34 18.87
C ARG A 84 -13.14 -4.64 19.09
N HIS A 85 -13.63 -5.78 18.63
CA HIS A 85 -12.96 -7.07 18.77
C HIS A 85 -11.70 -7.17 17.91
N SER A 86 -11.70 -6.58 16.72
CA SER A 86 -10.51 -6.53 15.86
C SER A 86 -9.40 -5.63 16.42
N LEU A 87 -9.75 -4.65 17.26
CA LEU A 87 -8.82 -3.70 17.86
C LEU A 87 -8.02 -4.29 19.03
N GLU A 88 -8.69 -5.07 19.86
CA GLU A 88 -8.11 -5.63 21.09
C GLU A 88 -7.06 -6.73 20.81
N ALA A 89 -7.12 -7.36 19.64
CA ALA A 89 -6.22 -8.43 19.22
C ALA A 89 -4.95 -7.96 18.49
N LEU A 90 -4.82 -6.65 18.25
CA LEU A 90 -3.74 -6.13 17.42
C LEU A 90 -2.43 -5.96 18.20
N VAL A 91 -1.47 -6.86 17.99
CA VAL A 91 -0.11 -6.74 18.55
C VAL A 91 0.66 -5.62 17.83
N PRO A 92 1.41 -4.75 18.55
CA PRO A 92 2.21 -3.71 17.90
C PRO A 92 3.19 -4.26 16.86
N VAL A 93 3.29 -3.59 15.71
CA VAL A 93 4.14 -4.00 14.59
C VAL A 93 5.37 -3.11 14.51
N VAL A 94 6.56 -3.72 14.47
CA VAL A 94 7.83 -3.05 14.25
C VAL A 94 8.26 -3.24 12.80
N ALA A 95 8.36 -2.14 12.04
CA ALA A 95 8.81 -2.15 10.65
C ALA A 95 9.92 -1.10 10.43
N GLY A 96 11.18 -1.54 10.49
CA GLY A 96 12.34 -0.64 10.48
C GLY A 96 12.32 0.30 11.69
N LYS A 97 12.33 1.61 11.44
CA LYS A 97 12.22 2.61 12.51
C LYS A 97 10.78 2.90 12.95
N PHE A 98 9.78 2.38 12.28
CA PHE A 98 8.38 2.63 12.58
C PHE A 98 7.86 1.63 13.60
N TYR A 99 7.09 2.13 14.56
CA TYR A 99 6.42 1.36 15.59
C TYR A 99 4.91 1.66 15.50
N LEU A 100 4.18 0.73 14.92
CA LEU A 100 2.74 0.85 14.72
C LEU A 100 2.00 0.21 15.88
N HIS A 101 1.07 0.93 16.48
CA HIS A 101 0.32 0.50 17.66
C HIS A 101 -1.08 1.12 17.70
N GLY A 102 -2.00 0.47 18.39
CA GLY A 102 -3.29 1.03 18.73
C GLY A 102 -3.22 1.94 19.97
N SER A 103 -4.32 2.62 20.27
CA SER A 103 -4.43 3.49 21.47
C SER A 103 -4.23 2.75 22.79
N HIS A 104 -4.60 1.46 22.85
CA HIS A 104 -4.43 0.58 24.00
C HIS A 104 -2.97 0.31 24.36
N ASP A 105 -2.03 0.46 23.40
CA ASP A 105 -0.60 0.22 23.59
C ASP A 105 0.24 1.50 23.79
N ARG A 106 -0.38 2.66 24.01
CA ARG A 106 0.34 3.94 24.24
C ARG A 106 1.40 3.86 25.31
N GLY A 107 1.19 3.07 26.35
CA GLY A 107 2.12 2.88 27.46
C GLY A 107 3.37 2.07 27.12
N ARG A 108 3.35 1.31 26.01
CA ARG A 108 4.44 0.43 25.56
C ARG A 108 5.36 1.06 24.52
N ARG A 109 5.43 2.38 24.46
CA ARG A 109 6.25 3.10 23.49
C ARG A 109 7.71 2.67 23.54
N ARG A 110 8.22 2.23 22.39
CA ARG A 110 9.63 1.89 22.24
C ARG A 110 10.45 3.18 22.13
N SER A 111 11.51 3.32 22.95
CA SER A 111 12.46 4.42 22.82
C SER A 111 13.24 4.31 21.49
N GLY A 112 13.35 5.41 20.74
CA GLY A 112 14.20 5.50 19.54
C GLY A 112 13.55 5.14 18.21
N GLY A 113 12.20 5.02 18.12
CA GLY A 113 11.45 4.80 16.87
C GLY A 113 10.53 5.96 16.51
N VAL A 114 9.85 5.84 15.36
CA VAL A 114 8.76 6.71 14.95
C VAL A 114 7.45 6.02 15.32
N PRO A 115 6.77 6.40 16.41
CA PRO A 115 5.52 5.79 16.80
C PRO A 115 4.41 6.23 15.85
N LEU A 116 3.58 5.29 15.46
CA LEU A 116 2.40 5.48 14.61
C LEU A 116 1.20 4.94 15.38
N GLU A 117 0.40 5.82 15.94
CA GLU A 117 -0.84 5.44 16.61
C GLU A 117 -1.96 5.39 15.57
N ILE A 118 -2.42 4.20 15.27
CA ILE A 118 -3.49 3.97 14.31
C ILE A 118 -4.59 3.20 15.03
N ASP A 119 -5.69 3.88 15.27
CA ASP A 119 -6.88 3.20 15.72
C ASP A 119 -7.58 2.61 14.51
N ALA A 120 -7.82 1.30 14.57
CA ALA A 120 -8.58 0.63 13.55
C ALA A 120 -10.00 1.19 13.55
N SER A 121 -10.47 1.48 12.39
CA SER A 121 -11.86 1.72 12.09
C SER A 121 -12.28 0.71 11.03
N THR A 122 -13.51 0.81 10.56
CA THR A 122 -14.00 0.05 9.40
C THR A 122 -13.16 0.25 8.13
N ALA A 123 -12.21 1.19 8.13
CA ALA A 123 -11.32 1.43 7.00
C ALA A 123 -10.16 0.40 6.98
N PHE A 124 -9.89 -0.14 5.81
CA PHE A 124 -8.81 -1.09 5.54
C PHE A 124 -7.43 -0.49 5.89
N GLY A 125 -6.50 -1.30 6.41
CA GLY A 125 -5.11 -0.89 6.63
C GLY A 125 -4.72 -0.72 8.11
N THR A 126 -5.17 -1.62 8.99
CA THR A 126 -4.83 -1.61 10.44
C THR A 126 -3.34 -1.83 10.74
N GLY A 127 -2.52 -2.08 9.72
CA GLY A 127 -1.07 -2.25 9.88
C GLY A 127 -0.60 -3.66 10.22
N HIS A 128 -1.49 -4.54 10.64
CA HIS A 128 -1.17 -5.94 10.96
C HIS A 128 -0.99 -6.80 9.71
N HIS A 129 -1.36 -6.26 8.58
CA HIS A 129 -1.19 -6.93 7.29
C HIS A 129 0.26 -6.81 6.83
N GLY A 130 0.85 -7.90 6.34
CA GLY A 130 2.22 -7.91 5.83
C GLY A 130 2.50 -6.85 4.75
N THR A 131 1.47 -6.39 4.04
CA THR A 131 1.54 -5.32 3.03
C THR A 131 1.92 -3.97 3.63
N THR A 132 1.31 -3.59 4.77
CA THR A 132 1.61 -2.33 5.46
C THR A 132 3.01 -2.37 6.05
N ALA A 133 3.39 -3.46 6.73
CA ALA A 133 4.74 -3.65 7.25
C ALA A 133 5.79 -3.57 6.13
N GLY A 134 5.54 -4.22 4.99
CA GLY A 134 6.39 -4.14 3.80
C GLY A 134 6.54 -2.71 3.26
N CYS A 135 5.46 -1.94 3.19
CA CYS A 135 5.51 -0.52 2.79
C CYS A 135 6.31 0.35 3.76
N LEU A 136 6.17 0.14 5.07
CA LEU A 136 6.94 0.87 6.09
C LEU A 136 8.43 0.53 6.03
N LEU A 137 8.80 -0.74 5.80
CA LEU A 137 10.19 -1.16 5.56
C LEU A 137 10.75 -0.54 4.27
N ALA A 138 9.95 -0.50 3.21
CA ALA A 138 10.32 0.16 1.96
C ALA A 138 10.57 1.66 2.16
N LEU A 139 9.68 2.34 2.91
CA LEU A 139 9.84 3.74 3.27
C LEU A 139 11.14 3.95 4.07
N ASP A 140 11.40 3.13 5.10
CA ASP A 140 12.63 3.23 5.91
C ASP A 140 13.89 3.08 5.05
N SER A 141 13.88 2.13 4.11
CA SER A 141 14.98 1.92 3.15
C SER A 141 15.22 3.15 2.27
N ILE A 142 14.15 3.80 1.78
CA ILE A 142 14.25 5.01 0.97
C ILE A 142 14.78 6.18 1.81
N LEU A 143 14.29 6.34 3.04
CA LEU A 143 14.66 7.45 3.93
C LEU A 143 16.12 7.41 4.38
N LYS A 144 16.76 6.24 4.38
CA LYS A 144 18.22 6.10 4.60
C LYS A 144 19.05 6.70 3.47
N ARG A 145 18.49 6.85 2.28
CA ARG A 145 19.19 7.35 1.09
C ARG A 145 18.83 8.77 0.73
N ARG A 146 17.55 9.16 0.91
CA ARG A 146 17.02 10.48 0.57
C ARG A 146 15.76 10.81 1.34
N LYS A 147 15.43 12.11 1.43
CA LYS A 147 14.16 12.57 2.01
C LYS A 147 13.24 13.07 0.88
N PRO A 148 12.16 12.35 0.54
CA PRO A 148 11.16 12.81 -0.41
C PRO A 148 10.53 14.14 0.03
N LYS A 149 10.20 15.01 -0.94
CA LYS A 149 9.60 16.32 -0.68
C LYS A 149 8.14 16.40 -1.09
N CYS A 150 7.77 15.69 -2.15
CA CYS A 150 6.42 15.63 -2.69
C CYS A 150 5.93 14.18 -2.63
N ILE A 151 4.92 13.92 -1.80
CA ILE A 151 4.51 12.57 -1.42
C ILE A 151 3.02 12.39 -1.70
N LEU A 152 2.65 11.26 -2.31
CA LEU A 152 1.28 10.83 -2.53
C LEU A 152 1.08 9.44 -1.90
N ASP A 153 -0.02 9.29 -1.18
CA ASP A 153 -0.54 8.00 -0.72
C ASP A 153 -1.88 7.75 -1.41
N LEU A 154 -1.89 6.79 -2.34
CA LEU A 154 -3.04 6.44 -3.16
C LEU A 154 -3.71 5.17 -2.62
N GLY A 155 -4.99 5.26 -2.27
CA GLY A 155 -5.69 4.23 -1.51
C GLY A 155 -5.20 4.24 -0.06
N CYS A 156 -5.36 5.37 0.62
CA CYS A 156 -4.70 5.61 1.91
C CYS A 156 -5.32 4.82 3.08
N GLY A 157 -6.58 4.38 2.97
CA GLY A 157 -7.27 3.65 4.03
C GLY A 157 -7.24 4.38 5.37
N THR A 158 -6.59 3.82 6.37
CA THR A 158 -6.38 4.45 7.69
C THR A 158 -5.38 5.60 7.70
N GLY A 159 -4.66 5.83 6.60
CA GLY A 159 -3.66 6.89 6.47
C GLY A 159 -2.27 6.54 7.01
N VAL A 160 -2.04 5.30 7.43
CA VAL A 160 -0.79 4.88 8.10
C VAL A 160 0.46 5.24 7.30
N LEU A 161 0.47 5.06 5.98
CA LEU A 161 1.64 5.33 5.13
C LEU A 161 1.86 6.83 4.94
N ALA A 162 0.79 7.59 4.73
CA ALA A 162 0.84 9.06 4.69
C ALA A 162 1.37 9.64 6.00
N ILE A 163 0.87 9.15 7.15
CA ILE A 163 1.26 9.57 8.50
C ILE A 163 2.74 9.24 8.74
N ALA A 164 3.18 8.01 8.43
CA ALA A 164 4.57 7.58 8.55
C ALA A 164 5.51 8.48 7.74
N ALA A 165 5.14 8.77 6.49
CA ALA A 165 5.91 9.65 5.62
C ALA A 165 5.96 11.09 6.15
N ALA A 166 4.83 11.64 6.57
CA ALA A 166 4.75 13.01 7.11
C ALA A 166 5.56 13.16 8.42
N GLN A 167 5.46 12.19 9.34
CA GLN A 167 6.26 12.20 10.57
C GLN A 167 7.77 12.12 10.30
N ALA A 168 8.17 11.23 9.40
CA ALA A 168 9.58 10.98 9.13
C ALA A 168 10.26 12.07 8.29
N THR A 169 9.51 12.74 7.40
CA THR A 169 10.07 13.74 6.48
C THR A 169 9.76 15.18 6.88
N LYS A 170 8.74 15.39 7.70
CA LYS A 170 8.13 16.70 8.03
C LYS A 170 7.65 17.43 6.76
N ARG A 171 7.18 16.67 5.76
CA ARG A 171 6.70 17.20 4.48
C ARG A 171 5.20 17.01 4.33
N LYS A 172 4.59 17.91 3.57
CA LYS A 172 3.18 17.76 3.16
C LYS A 172 3.01 16.51 2.33
N THR A 173 2.00 15.73 2.67
CA THR A 173 1.63 14.48 2.00
C THR A 173 0.18 14.59 1.54
N LEU A 174 -0.06 14.27 0.28
CA LEU A 174 -1.41 14.10 -0.24
C LEU A 174 -1.82 12.64 -0.01
N ALA A 175 -2.95 12.42 0.63
CA ALA A 175 -3.56 11.12 0.83
C ALA A 175 -4.89 11.06 0.10
N THR A 176 -5.16 9.99 -0.63
CA THR A 176 -6.41 9.88 -1.41
C THR A 176 -6.99 8.49 -1.27
N ASP A 177 -8.31 8.41 -1.20
CA ASP A 177 -9.04 7.15 -1.23
C ASP A 177 -10.32 7.31 -2.03
N ILE A 178 -10.88 6.21 -2.52
CA ILE A 178 -12.19 6.20 -3.17
C ILE A 178 -13.31 6.27 -2.13
N ASP A 179 -13.05 5.76 -0.92
CA ASP A 179 -13.98 5.73 0.20
C ASP A 179 -13.88 7.04 1.02
N PRO A 180 -14.97 7.82 1.14
CA PRO A 180 -15.02 8.99 2.01
C PRO A 180 -14.75 8.68 3.48
N GLU A 181 -15.12 7.48 3.95
CA GLU A 181 -14.88 7.07 5.34
C GLU A 181 -13.38 6.85 5.59
N ALA A 182 -12.67 6.21 4.66
CA ALA A 182 -11.21 6.10 4.72
C ALA A 182 -10.53 7.47 4.81
N VAL A 183 -11.03 8.45 4.05
CA VAL A 183 -10.53 9.84 4.11
C VAL A 183 -10.77 10.46 5.48
N ARG A 184 -11.94 10.27 6.06
CA ARG A 184 -12.30 10.76 7.41
C ARG A 184 -11.38 10.13 8.48
N VAL A 185 -11.17 8.82 8.40
CA VAL A 185 -10.31 8.07 9.32
C VAL A 185 -8.85 8.51 9.19
N THR A 186 -8.35 8.69 7.96
CA THR A 186 -7.02 9.25 7.71
C THR A 186 -6.84 10.60 8.40
N GLN A 187 -7.83 11.49 8.38
CA GLN A 187 -7.77 12.79 9.03
C GLN A 187 -7.71 12.67 10.56
N LEU A 188 -8.51 11.78 11.14
CA LEU A 188 -8.50 11.52 12.59
C LEU A 188 -7.16 10.96 13.04
N ASN A 189 -6.65 9.93 12.38
CA ASN A 189 -5.35 9.34 12.70
C ASN A 189 -4.21 10.33 12.49
N ALA A 190 -4.27 11.19 11.49
CA ALA A 190 -3.29 12.25 11.28
C ALA A 190 -3.28 13.25 12.45
N ALA A 191 -4.44 13.60 12.99
CA ALA A 191 -4.56 14.47 14.16
C ALA A 191 -3.98 13.79 15.42
N LEU A 192 -4.33 12.52 15.67
CA LEU A 192 -3.79 11.70 16.78
C LEU A 192 -2.26 11.65 16.76
N ASN A 193 -1.67 11.57 15.59
CA ASN A 193 -0.22 11.52 15.39
C ASN A 193 0.45 12.90 15.32
N GLY A 194 -0.28 14.01 15.53
CA GLY A 194 0.26 15.37 15.49
C GLY A 194 0.75 15.82 14.11
N VAL A 195 0.30 15.18 13.03
CA VAL A 195 0.67 15.53 11.64
C VAL A 195 -0.51 16.01 10.80
N GLY A 196 -1.65 16.31 11.41
CA GLY A 196 -2.83 16.81 10.70
C GLY A 196 -2.53 17.96 9.73
N PRO A 197 -1.78 19.01 10.11
CA PRO A 197 -1.42 20.11 9.20
C PRO A 197 -0.54 19.71 8.00
N LEU A 198 0.11 18.54 8.07
CA LEU A 198 0.97 18.02 7.00
C LEU A 198 0.23 17.09 6.04
N ILE A 199 -0.97 16.61 6.41
CA ILE A 199 -1.71 15.66 5.59
C ILE A 199 -2.93 16.34 4.98
N LYS A 200 -3.03 16.27 3.66
CA LYS A 200 -4.23 16.63 2.92
C LYS A 200 -4.89 15.35 2.44
N ALA A 201 -5.95 14.93 3.11
CA ALA A 201 -6.75 13.79 2.69
C ALA A 201 -7.94 14.25 1.84
N LEU A 202 -8.29 13.50 0.79
CA LEU A 202 -9.44 13.78 -0.07
C LEU A 202 -9.95 12.53 -0.78
N THR A 203 -11.25 12.51 -1.05
CA THR A 203 -11.88 11.43 -1.81
C THR A 203 -11.59 11.60 -3.30
N ALA A 204 -11.05 10.54 -3.92
CA ALA A 204 -10.74 10.55 -5.35
C ALA A 204 -10.77 9.13 -5.94
N PRO A 205 -11.48 8.90 -7.06
CA PRO A 205 -11.44 7.63 -7.76
C PRO A 205 -10.13 7.50 -8.54
N GLY A 206 -9.17 6.77 -7.96
CA GLY A 206 -7.83 6.59 -8.52
C GLY A 206 -7.10 7.93 -8.68
N LEU A 207 -6.65 8.25 -9.90
CA LEU A 207 -5.90 9.48 -10.19
C LEU A 207 -6.78 10.64 -10.72
N LYS A 208 -8.10 10.47 -10.72
CA LYS A 208 -9.05 11.43 -11.35
C LYS A 208 -9.40 12.58 -10.41
N HIS A 209 -8.40 13.35 -9.96
CA HIS A 209 -8.63 14.55 -9.19
C HIS A 209 -7.57 15.61 -9.47
N SER A 210 -7.99 16.89 -9.67
CA SER A 210 -7.10 17.99 -10.05
C SER A 210 -5.95 18.22 -9.04
N ARG A 211 -6.18 18.00 -7.75
CA ARG A 211 -5.12 18.13 -6.73
C ARG A 211 -4.01 17.09 -6.89
N ILE A 212 -4.31 15.91 -7.44
CA ILE A 212 -3.29 14.89 -7.73
C ILE A 212 -2.43 15.35 -8.90
N SER A 213 -3.06 15.79 -10.00
CA SER A 213 -2.33 16.27 -11.17
C SER A 213 -1.55 17.56 -10.89
N ASN A 214 -2.12 18.50 -10.13
CA ASN A 214 -1.47 19.77 -9.77
C ASN A 214 -0.34 19.59 -8.74
N GLY A 215 -0.36 18.50 -7.96
CA GLY A 215 0.71 18.14 -7.02
C GLY A 215 1.89 17.42 -7.66
N ALA A 216 1.75 16.96 -8.90
CA ALA A 216 2.82 16.27 -9.62
C ALA A 216 3.95 17.23 -10.06
N PRO A 217 5.19 16.71 -10.23
CA PRO A 217 5.61 15.33 -10.06
C PRO A 217 5.90 14.95 -8.59
N TYR A 218 5.62 13.69 -8.24
CA TYR A 218 5.85 13.15 -6.90
C TYR A 218 7.20 12.43 -6.79
N ASP A 219 7.94 12.70 -5.71
CA ASP A 219 9.18 12.01 -5.40
C ASP A 219 8.95 10.61 -4.83
N LEU A 220 7.82 10.43 -4.12
CA LEU A 220 7.40 9.19 -3.52
C LEU A 220 5.89 9.02 -3.68
N ILE A 221 5.50 7.87 -4.18
CA ILE A 221 4.10 7.46 -4.27
C ILE A 221 3.97 6.11 -3.56
N PHE A 222 2.99 5.99 -2.67
CA PHE A 222 2.49 4.73 -2.17
C PHE A 222 1.23 4.34 -2.93
N ALA A 223 1.09 3.06 -3.21
CA ALA A 223 -0.15 2.43 -3.66
C ALA A 223 -0.22 1.02 -3.08
N ASN A 224 -0.87 0.91 -1.92
CA ASN A 224 -1.11 -0.35 -1.21
C ASN A 224 -2.56 -0.78 -1.47
N ILE A 225 -2.82 -1.23 -2.68
CA ILE A 225 -4.15 -1.60 -3.20
C ILE A 225 -4.05 -2.90 -4.00
N LEU A 226 -5.18 -3.49 -4.35
CA LEU A 226 -5.23 -4.75 -5.09
C LEU A 226 -4.45 -4.71 -6.41
N ALA A 227 -3.95 -5.87 -6.86
CA ALA A 227 -3.06 -6.01 -8.02
C ALA A 227 -3.67 -5.48 -9.34
N ARG A 228 -4.97 -5.70 -9.58
CA ARG A 228 -5.64 -5.24 -10.81
C ARG A 228 -5.72 -3.71 -10.92
N PRO A 229 -6.21 -2.99 -9.90
CA PRO A 229 -6.10 -1.53 -9.85
C PRO A 229 -4.67 -1.04 -10.06
N LEU A 230 -3.65 -1.67 -9.45
CA LEU A 230 -2.24 -1.32 -9.68
C LEU A 230 -1.87 -1.40 -11.16
N ILE A 231 -2.27 -2.48 -11.86
CA ILE A 231 -1.98 -2.66 -13.29
C ILE A 231 -2.70 -1.57 -14.12
N SER A 232 -3.97 -1.31 -13.84
CA SER A 232 -4.76 -0.31 -14.59
C SER A 232 -4.22 1.11 -14.41
N LEU A 233 -3.72 1.43 -13.24
CA LEU A 233 -3.18 2.76 -12.89
C LEU A 233 -1.72 2.96 -13.31
N ALA A 234 -1.03 1.93 -13.82
CA ALA A 234 0.40 1.97 -14.07
C ALA A 234 0.84 3.12 -15.00
N GLN A 235 0.08 3.43 -16.04
CA GLN A 235 0.37 4.55 -16.94
C GLN A 235 0.24 5.90 -16.26
N GLY A 236 -0.84 6.09 -15.49
CA GLY A 236 -1.09 7.32 -14.75
C GLY A 236 -0.05 7.53 -13.65
N LEU A 237 0.25 6.51 -12.85
CA LEU A 237 1.28 6.58 -11.82
C LEU A 237 2.66 6.92 -12.40
N LYS A 238 3.01 6.33 -13.55
CA LYS A 238 4.25 6.69 -14.24
C LYS A 238 4.28 8.15 -14.67
N SER A 239 3.17 8.70 -15.14
CA SER A 239 3.12 10.07 -15.65
C SER A 239 3.29 11.14 -14.57
N ILE A 240 2.88 10.85 -13.33
CA ILE A 240 2.97 11.77 -12.19
C ILE A 240 4.21 11.52 -11.30
N LEU A 241 4.98 10.46 -11.55
CA LEU A 241 6.20 10.15 -10.82
C LEU A 241 7.37 10.97 -11.32
N ALA A 242 8.10 11.61 -10.41
CA ALA A 242 9.30 12.39 -10.74
C ALA A 242 10.41 11.51 -11.35
N PRO A 243 11.28 12.06 -12.21
CA PRO A 243 12.53 11.38 -12.58
C PRO A 243 13.34 11.04 -11.31
N GLY A 244 13.79 9.79 -11.19
CA GLY A 244 14.44 9.28 -9.98
C GLY A 244 13.47 9.08 -8.79
N GLY A 245 12.18 9.35 -8.95
CA GLY A 245 11.14 9.12 -7.93
C GLY A 245 10.95 7.63 -7.62
N ASN A 246 10.45 7.35 -6.42
CA ASN A 246 10.13 6.00 -5.99
C ASN A 246 8.62 5.79 -5.95
N LEU A 247 8.21 4.61 -6.40
CA LEU A 247 6.85 4.11 -6.32
C LEU A 247 6.87 2.82 -5.48
N ILE A 248 6.19 2.82 -4.35
CA ILE A 248 6.01 1.64 -3.50
C ILE A 248 4.65 1.05 -3.82
N LEU A 249 4.65 -0.19 -4.32
CA LEU A 249 3.45 -0.96 -4.62
C LEU A 249 3.33 -2.11 -3.64
N SER A 250 2.14 -2.31 -3.08
CA SER A 250 1.81 -3.45 -2.22
C SER A 250 0.33 -3.78 -2.33
N GLY A 251 -0.18 -4.70 -1.50
CA GLY A 251 -1.53 -5.24 -1.66
C GLY A 251 -1.60 -6.30 -2.75
N LEU A 252 -0.49 -6.99 -2.99
CA LEU A 252 -0.37 -8.08 -3.96
C LEU A 252 0.35 -9.28 -3.35
N THR A 253 -0.02 -10.46 -3.80
CA THR A 253 0.59 -11.72 -3.40
C THR A 253 1.83 -12.05 -4.24
N ARG A 254 2.63 -13.04 -3.81
CA ARG A 254 3.88 -13.43 -4.50
C ARG A 254 3.67 -13.83 -5.95
N ASP A 255 2.60 -14.54 -6.26
CA ASP A 255 2.24 -15.00 -7.60
C ASP A 255 1.83 -13.82 -8.51
N GLN A 256 1.21 -12.77 -7.96
CA GLN A 256 0.79 -11.57 -8.68
C GLN A 256 1.97 -10.64 -9.05
N VAL A 257 3.13 -10.77 -8.40
CA VAL A 257 4.31 -9.92 -8.63
C VAL A 257 4.68 -9.85 -10.12
N ARG A 258 4.68 -10.97 -10.83
CA ARG A 258 5.08 -11.02 -12.23
C ARG A 258 4.18 -10.17 -13.13
N TRP A 259 2.89 -10.20 -12.92
CA TRP A 259 1.90 -9.45 -13.71
C TRP A 259 2.00 -7.95 -13.43
N VAL A 260 2.08 -7.58 -12.15
CA VAL A 260 2.24 -6.18 -11.76
C VAL A 260 3.56 -5.63 -12.32
N LEU A 261 4.69 -6.32 -12.13
CA LEU A 261 5.98 -5.88 -12.64
C LEU A 261 6.00 -5.73 -14.17
N ALA A 262 5.35 -6.61 -14.93
CA ALA A 262 5.26 -6.51 -16.38
C ALA A 262 4.61 -5.18 -16.81
N ALA A 263 3.51 -4.81 -16.16
CA ALA A 263 2.81 -3.54 -16.46
C ALA A 263 3.70 -2.31 -16.25
N TYR A 264 4.51 -2.30 -15.22
CA TYR A 264 5.37 -1.16 -14.89
C TYR A 264 6.69 -1.15 -15.67
N ARG A 265 7.29 -2.31 -15.92
CA ARG A 265 8.53 -2.44 -16.75
C ARG A 265 8.30 -1.96 -18.17
N ASN A 266 7.15 -2.30 -18.77
CA ASN A 266 6.76 -1.83 -20.11
C ASN A 266 6.63 -0.30 -20.19
N ARG A 267 6.55 0.38 -19.04
CA ARG A 267 6.49 1.85 -18.92
C ARG A 267 7.81 2.47 -18.46
N GLY A 268 8.89 1.70 -18.47
CA GLY A 268 10.24 2.16 -18.16
C GLY A 268 10.55 2.37 -16.67
N LEU A 269 9.76 1.78 -15.76
CA LEU A 269 10.14 1.71 -14.36
C LEU A 269 10.98 0.48 -14.08
N VAL A 270 11.95 0.63 -13.18
CA VAL A 270 12.85 -0.45 -12.76
C VAL A 270 12.49 -0.84 -11.33
N CYS A 271 12.28 -2.13 -11.10
CA CYS A 271 12.16 -2.66 -9.75
C CYS A 271 13.53 -2.69 -9.09
N SER A 272 13.72 -1.87 -8.06
CA SER A 272 14.98 -1.80 -7.31
C SER A 272 15.02 -2.76 -6.13
N GLN A 273 13.85 -3.12 -5.59
CA GLN A 273 13.73 -4.04 -4.46
C GLN A 273 12.36 -4.71 -4.43
N THR A 274 12.32 -5.96 -4.00
CA THR A 274 11.12 -6.71 -3.65
C THR A 274 11.25 -7.18 -2.21
N LEU A 275 10.27 -6.87 -1.37
CA LEU A 275 10.16 -7.32 0.01
C LEU A 275 9.04 -8.34 0.09
N LEU A 276 9.28 -9.45 0.77
CA LEU A 276 8.30 -10.51 0.97
C LEU A 276 7.98 -10.65 2.45
N MET A 277 6.69 -10.62 2.78
CA MET A 277 6.16 -10.76 4.15
C MET A 277 5.06 -11.83 4.11
N GLY A 278 5.41 -13.06 4.52
CA GLY A 278 4.52 -14.20 4.31
C GLY A 278 4.20 -14.39 2.82
N ASN A 279 2.94 -14.43 2.47
CA ASN A 279 2.48 -14.52 1.07
C ASN A 279 2.44 -13.15 0.35
N TRP A 280 2.61 -12.04 1.07
CA TRP A 280 2.51 -10.69 0.53
C TRP A 280 3.83 -10.18 -0.04
N ALA A 281 3.73 -9.36 -1.08
CA ALA A 281 4.87 -8.71 -1.71
C ALA A 281 4.73 -7.18 -1.70
N THR A 282 5.86 -6.51 -1.48
CA THR A 282 6.01 -5.06 -1.64
C THR A 282 7.13 -4.78 -2.62
N LEU A 283 6.86 -3.94 -3.63
CA LEU A 283 7.77 -3.62 -4.70
C LEU A 283 8.21 -2.15 -4.59
N ILE A 284 9.50 -1.90 -4.67
CA ILE A 284 10.04 -0.54 -4.84
C ILE A 284 10.43 -0.36 -6.30
N LEU A 285 9.70 0.49 -7.01
CA LEU A 285 9.98 0.85 -8.38
C LEU A 285 10.59 2.25 -8.45
N THR A 286 11.51 2.45 -9.38
CA THR A 286 12.16 3.75 -9.60
C THR A 286 12.02 4.16 -11.06
N ALA A 287 11.62 5.42 -11.30
CA ALA A 287 11.70 5.99 -12.62
C ALA A 287 13.18 6.27 -12.98
N LYS A 288 13.61 5.87 -14.16
CA LYS A 288 14.97 6.20 -14.63
C LYS A 288 15.16 7.71 -14.60
N GLU A 289 16.26 8.16 -14.05
CA GLU A 289 16.67 9.56 -14.22
C GLU A 289 16.87 9.85 -15.71
N LYS A 290 16.32 10.95 -16.19
CA LYS A 290 16.74 11.48 -17.49
C LYS A 290 18.19 11.91 -17.31
N ARG A 291 19.14 11.10 -17.80
CA ARG A 291 20.52 11.59 -17.92
C ARG A 291 20.45 12.91 -18.70
N PRO A 292 21.01 14.02 -18.17
CA PRO A 292 21.14 15.23 -18.97
C PRO A 292 21.89 14.82 -20.23
N LYS A 293 21.33 15.14 -21.39
CA LYS A 293 22.06 15.03 -22.66
C LYS A 293 23.15 16.11 -22.59
N HIS A 294 24.24 15.81 -21.93
CA HIS A 294 25.49 16.53 -22.19
C HIS A 294 25.91 16.15 -23.58
N PHE A 295 25.45 16.92 -24.55
CA PHE A 295 26.15 17.02 -25.85
C PHE A 295 27.51 17.62 -25.52
N ARG A 296 28.50 16.77 -25.27
CA ARG A 296 29.91 17.18 -25.48
C ARG A 296 30.03 17.41 -26.97
N VAL A 297 29.86 18.63 -27.41
CA VAL A 297 30.42 19.11 -28.66
C VAL A 297 31.90 18.96 -28.45
N GLY A 298 32.47 17.90 -29.03
CA GLY A 298 33.90 17.74 -29.12
C GLY A 298 34.45 18.94 -29.89
N ARG A 299 35.21 19.78 -29.19
CA ARG A 299 36.06 20.79 -29.87
C ARG A 299 36.95 20.02 -30.82
N LEU A 300 36.67 20.12 -32.09
CA LEU A 300 37.66 19.79 -33.15
C LEU A 300 38.84 20.73 -32.93
N VAL A 301 39.88 20.23 -32.30
CA VAL A 301 41.20 20.88 -32.35
C VAL A 301 41.72 20.65 -33.75
N SER A 302 41.61 21.66 -34.62
CA SER A 302 42.32 21.69 -35.87
C SER A 302 43.81 21.73 -35.56
N ASN A 303 44.49 20.62 -35.78
CA ASN A 303 45.96 20.62 -35.84
C ASN A 303 46.37 21.46 -37.04
N ALA A 304 46.79 22.68 -36.76
CA ALA A 304 47.60 23.46 -37.70
C ALA A 304 48.94 22.77 -37.89
N VAL A 305 49.13 22.25 -39.07
CA VAL A 305 50.41 21.74 -39.57
C VAL A 305 51.41 22.90 -39.58
N GLY A 306 52.34 22.91 -38.64
CA GLY A 306 53.51 23.82 -38.71
C GLY A 306 54.52 23.31 -39.70
N LYS A 307 54.86 24.13 -40.69
CA LYS A 307 55.93 23.98 -41.64
C LYS A 307 57.31 24.20 -40.96
N GLY A 308 58.22 23.50 -41.42
CA GLY A 308 59.58 24.00 -41.59
C GLY A 308 60.63 23.46 -40.63
N TRP A 309 61.35 22.43 -41.09
CA TRP A 309 62.70 22.22 -40.73
C TRP A 309 63.49 22.34 -42.05
N GLU A 310 64.16 23.46 -42.21
CA GLU A 310 65.38 23.52 -43.11
C GLU A 310 66.60 23.80 -42.22
N ARG A 311 67.60 23.14 -42.64
CA ARG A 311 68.92 23.02 -42.01
C ARG A 311 69.70 24.34 -42.15
N ASP A 312 70.57 24.54 -41.22
CA ASP A 312 72.03 24.49 -41.39
C ASP A 312 72.75 24.30 -40.06
#